data_77fe4bb0b5d202e1eb015ff54b8380f0
#
_entry.id   77fe4bb0b5d202e1eb015ff54b8380f0
#
_cell.length_a   1.000
_cell.length_b   1.000
_cell.length_c   1.000
_cell.angle_alpha   90.00
_cell.angle_beta   90.00
_cell.angle_gamma   90.00
#
_symmetry.space_group_name_H-M   'P 1'
#
loop_
_entity.id
_entity.type
_entity.pdbx_description
1 polymer ?
#
loop_
_entity_poly.entity_id
_entity_poly.type
_entity_poly.pdbx_seq_one_letter_code
_entity_poly.pdbx_strand_id
1 'polypeptide(L)'
;MTPLLTVSNLSRDFTKSLDMVAKLLNRLGQNYREEVVHAVDDVSFSVFKGEIVGVVGESGCGKSTLGRMVAGILRPTNGQVSFDVTQAKNTDIPDALRTQMIFQDPFSSLNPRKRVIDIITEAPIHHKLIAPSEKRAFATEMLQRVGLDPDTLERYPHQFSGGQRQRVGIARALAVSPEFLVCDESIAALDVSIQAQIINLFVDL
;
A
#
# COMPACT_ATOMS: atom_id res chain seq x y z
N MET A 1 2.06 -19.04 -19.26
CA MET A 1 1.67 -17.67 -18.90
C MET A 1 2.85 -17.04 -18.18
N THR A 2 3.23 -15.82 -18.52
CA THR A 2 4.27 -15.06 -17.81
C THR A 2 3.64 -14.44 -16.56
N PRO A 3 4.32 -14.43 -15.39
CA PRO A 3 3.80 -13.79 -14.20
C PRO A 3 3.76 -12.26 -14.36
N LEU A 4 2.76 -11.61 -13.78
CA LEU A 4 2.66 -10.15 -13.72
C LEU A 4 3.69 -9.56 -12.75
N LEU A 5 3.90 -10.23 -11.62
CA LEU A 5 4.86 -9.87 -10.59
C LEU A 5 5.69 -11.08 -10.21
N THR A 6 6.99 -10.90 -10.08
CA THR A 6 7.92 -11.94 -9.61
C THR A 6 8.75 -11.40 -8.45
N VAL A 7 8.74 -12.12 -7.36
CA VAL A 7 9.55 -11.90 -6.17
C VAL A 7 10.63 -12.99 -6.11
N SER A 8 11.90 -12.60 -6.01
CA SER A 8 13.03 -13.52 -6.05
C SER A 8 13.97 -13.28 -4.87
N ASN A 9 14.11 -14.30 -4.03
CA ASN A 9 15.03 -14.36 -2.87
C ASN A 9 14.97 -13.09 -1.98
N LEU A 10 13.75 -12.61 -1.72
CA LEU A 10 13.51 -11.35 -1.05
C LEU A 10 13.78 -11.47 0.44
N SER A 11 14.71 -10.67 0.95
CA SER A 11 15.04 -10.62 2.36
C SER A 11 15.10 -9.20 2.90
N ARG A 12 14.73 -9.02 4.16
CA ARG A 12 14.83 -7.75 4.86
C ARG A 12 15.31 -7.90 6.27
N ASP A 13 16.45 -7.28 6.55
CA ASP A 13 17.07 -7.18 7.86
C ASP A 13 16.91 -5.78 8.42
N PHE A 14 16.56 -5.69 9.69
CA PHE A 14 16.58 -4.45 10.46
C PHE A 14 17.71 -4.54 11.49
N THR A 15 18.69 -3.66 11.37
CA THR A 15 19.77 -3.54 12.35
C THR A 15 19.43 -2.47 13.36
N LYS A 16 19.31 -2.87 14.62
CA LYS A 16 19.20 -1.92 15.73
C LYS A 16 20.59 -1.41 16.04
N SER A 17 20.91 -0.20 15.54
CA SER A 17 22.21 0.42 15.80
C SER A 17 22.41 0.63 17.30
N LEU A 18 23.63 0.42 17.77
CA LEU A 18 23.99 0.70 19.16
C LEU A 18 23.77 2.18 19.47
N ASP A 19 23.10 2.45 20.59
CA ASP A 19 22.97 3.80 21.13
C ASP A 19 24.34 4.42 21.42
N MET A 20 24.43 5.76 21.45
CA MET A 20 25.69 6.46 21.75
C MET A 20 26.35 5.97 23.04
N VAL A 21 25.57 5.60 24.05
CA VAL A 21 26.02 5.06 25.32
C VAL A 21 26.71 3.69 25.13
N ALA A 22 26.08 2.78 24.37
CA ALA A 22 26.64 1.46 24.08
C ALA A 22 27.91 1.55 23.23
N LYS A 23 28.00 2.51 22.29
CA LYS A 23 29.23 2.78 21.53
C LYS A 23 30.37 3.30 22.41
N LEU A 24 30.04 4.15 23.40
CA LEU A 24 31.02 4.65 24.37
C LEU A 24 31.49 3.53 25.31
N LEU A 25 30.59 2.67 25.78
CA LEU A 25 30.91 1.53 26.64
C LEU A 25 31.75 0.48 25.90
N ASN A 26 31.52 0.30 24.59
CA ASN A 26 32.38 -0.55 23.77
C ASN A 26 33.84 -0.03 23.67
N ARG A 27 34.02 1.32 23.68
CA ARG A 27 35.39 1.90 23.78
C ARG A 27 36.06 1.65 25.13
N LEU A 28 35.30 1.38 26.16
CA LEU A 28 35.78 1.05 27.51
C LEU A 28 35.92 -0.46 27.73
N GLY A 29 35.84 -1.30 26.66
CA GLY A 29 36.07 -2.72 26.69
C GLY A 29 34.83 -3.60 26.90
N GLN A 30 33.62 -3.01 26.84
CA GLN A 30 32.39 -3.80 26.81
C GLN A 30 32.07 -4.20 25.34
N ASN A 31 31.39 -5.33 25.17
CA ASN A 31 31.14 -5.92 23.84
C ASN A 31 29.62 -5.96 23.53
N TYR A 32 29.01 -4.78 23.43
CA TYR A 32 27.63 -4.67 22.95
C TYR A 32 27.61 -4.94 21.43
N ARG A 33 26.79 -5.89 20.99
CA ARG A 33 26.61 -6.21 19.58
C ARG A 33 25.33 -5.56 19.04
N GLU A 34 25.36 -5.19 17.78
CA GLU A 34 24.16 -4.79 17.08
C GLU A 34 23.22 -6.00 16.95
N GLU A 35 21.97 -5.79 17.26
CA GLU A 35 20.93 -6.80 17.11
C GLU A 35 20.37 -6.72 15.69
N VAL A 36 20.49 -7.80 14.93
CA VAL A 36 19.90 -7.90 13.58
C VAL A 36 18.61 -8.71 13.70
N VAL A 37 17.50 -8.10 13.27
CA VAL A 37 16.21 -8.76 13.18
C VAL A 37 15.94 -9.09 11.72
N HIS A 38 15.89 -10.38 11.38
CA HIS A 38 15.52 -10.90 10.07
C HIS A 38 13.98 -10.87 9.97
N ALA A 39 13.44 -9.80 9.40
CA ALA A 39 11.99 -9.61 9.31
C ALA A 39 11.37 -10.41 8.14
N VAL A 40 12.10 -10.59 7.06
CA VAL A 40 11.77 -11.46 5.92
C VAL A 40 13.03 -12.14 5.48
N ASP A 41 13.00 -13.45 5.23
CA ASP A 41 14.15 -14.24 4.86
C ASP A 41 13.85 -15.14 3.66
N ASP A 42 14.57 -14.91 2.56
CA ASP A 42 14.62 -15.69 1.32
C ASP A 42 13.23 -16.06 0.72
N VAL A 43 12.31 -15.09 0.61
CA VAL A 43 10.97 -15.32 0.09
C VAL A 43 10.95 -15.18 -1.42
N SER A 44 10.42 -16.20 -2.12
CA SER A 44 10.24 -16.21 -3.57
C SER A 44 8.84 -16.68 -3.95
N PHE A 45 8.16 -15.93 -4.82
CA PHE A 45 6.87 -16.32 -5.40
C PHE A 45 6.58 -15.49 -6.65
N SER A 46 5.56 -15.91 -7.39
CA SER A 46 5.07 -15.18 -8.57
C SER A 46 3.57 -14.99 -8.46
N VAL A 47 3.08 -13.89 -9.03
CA VAL A 47 1.64 -13.60 -9.13
C VAL A 47 1.27 -13.38 -10.58
N PHE A 48 0.22 -14.04 -11.04
CA PHE A 48 -0.29 -13.93 -12.39
C PHE A 48 -1.41 -12.90 -12.49
N LYS A 49 -1.69 -12.44 -13.70
CA LYS A 49 -2.79 -11.50 -13.94
C LYS A 49 -4.14 -12.11 -13.55
N GLY A 50 -4.91 -11.38 -12.75
CA GLY A 50 -6.19 -11.84 -12.21
C GLY A 50 -6.08 -12.81 -11.05
N GLU A 51 -4.87 -13.07 -10.52
CA GLU A 51 -4.65 -13.93 -9.37
C GLU A 51 -4.71 -13.14 -8.07
N ILE A 52 -5.28 -13.76 -7.04
CA ILE A 52 -5.31 -13.25 -5.67
C ILE A 52 -4.44 -14.17 -4.81
N VAL A 53 -3.38 -13.61 -4.24
CA VAL A 53 -2.45 -14.35 -3.36
C VAL A 53 -2.64 -13.90 -1.91
N GLY A 54 -2.98 -14.84 -1.03
CA GLY A 54 -3.10 -14.58 0.41
C GLY A 54 -1.80 -14.92 1.15
N VAL A 55 -1.29 -13.95 1.92
CA VAL A 55 -0.15 -14.16 2.83
C VAL A 55 -0.66 -14.33 4.25
N VAL A 56 -0.47 -15.52 4.82
CA VAL A 56 -0.96 -15.90 6.14
C VAL A 56 0.21 -16.16 7.09
N GLY A 57 0.05 -15.84 8.35
CA GLY A 57 1.06 -16.06 9.39
C GLY A 57 0.71 -15.30 10.67
N GLU A 58 1.44 -15.59 11.74
CA GLU A 58 1.26 -14.94 13.05
C GLU A 58 1.53 -13.43 13.03
N SER A 59 1.06 -12.72 14.06
CA SER A 59 1.38 -11.29 14.21
C SER A 59 2.88 -11.12 14.38
N GLY A 60 3.46 -10.16 13.65
CA GLY A 60 4.91 -9.89 13.71
C GLY A 60 5.80 -10.78 12.83
N CYS A 61 5.27 -11.77 12.10
CA CYS A 61 6.06 -12.65 11.24
C CYS A 61 6.54 -12.02 9.91
N GLY A 62 6.37 -10.71 9.71
CA GLY A 62 6.92 -10.00 8.55
C GLY A 62 5.95 -9.74 7.40
N LYS A 63 4.64 -10.09 7.49
CA LYS A 63 3.64 -9.88 6.40
C LYS A 63 3.61 -8.45 5.88
N SER A 64 3.47 -7.46 6.77
CA SER A 64 3.44 -6.04 6.38
C SER A 64 4.79 -5.57 5.82
N THR A 65 5.91 -6.14 6.29
CA THR A 65 7.24 -5.87 5.74
C THR A 65 7.36 -6.39 4.31
N LEU A 66 6.92 -7.62 4.06
CA LEU A 66 6.86 -8.21 2.73
C LEU A 66 5.97 -7.38 1.81
N GLY A 67 4.75 -7.04 2.24
CA GLY A 67 3.83 -6.20 1.46
C GLY A 67 4.44 -4.84 1.08
N ARG A 68 5.13 -4.18 2.01
CA ARG A 68 5.81 -2.89 1.73
C ARG A 68 6.97 -3.03 0.76
N MET A 69 7.70 -4.15 0.77
CA MET A 69 8.75 -4.41 -0.22
C MET A 69 8.16 -4.66 -1.59
N VAL A 70 7.09 -5.47 -1.68
CA VAL A 70 6.38 -5.74 -2.94
C VAL A 70 5.76 -4.46 -3.51
N ALA A 71 5.24 -3.58 -2.66
CA ALA A 71 4.73 -2.27 -3.08
C ALA A 71 5.82 -1.24 -3.42
N GLY A 72 7.11 -1.59 -3.31
CA GLY A 72 8.22 -0.67 -3.58
C GLY A 72 8.43 0.44 -2.53
N ILE A 73 7.70 0.38 -1.40
CA ILE A 73 7.79 1.38 -0.31
C ILE A 73 9.03 1.14 0.54
N LEU A 74 9.39 -0.13 0.73
CA LEU A 74 10.56 -0.55 1.50
C LEU A 74 11.55 -1.27 0.59
N ARG A 75 12.81 -0.82 0.59
CA ARG A 75 13.86 -1.51 -0.18
C ARG A 75 14.24 -2.81 0.52
N PRO A 76 14.37 -3.93 -0.20
CA PRO A 76 14.90 -5.17 0.36
C PRO A 76 16.39 -5.03 0.73
N THR A 77 16.86 -5.88 1.66
CA THR A 77 18.30 -6.05 1.94
C THR A 77 18.93 -6.91 0.84
N ASN A 78 18.23 -7.99 0.43
CA ASN A 78 18.64 -8.86 -0.67
C ASN A 78 17.41 -9.21 -1.51
N GLY A 79 17.67 -9.71 -2.73
CA GLY A 79 16.64 -10.10 -3.67
C GLY A 79 16.04 -8.93 -4.43
N GLN A 80 15.00 -9.21 -5.19
CA GLN A 80 14.34 -8.21 -6.04
C GLN A 80 12.88 -8.52 -6.27
N VAL A 81 12.12 -7.46 -6.58
CA VAL A 81 10.75 -7.51 -7.07
C VAL A 81 10.76 -6.99 -8.50
N SER A 82 10.22 -7.76 -9.43
CA SER A 82 10.09 -7.37 -10.83
C SER A 82 8.64 -7.41 -11.27
N PHE A 83 8.23 -6.41 -12.04
CA PHE A 83 6.90 -6.28 -12.62
C PHE A 83 7.00 -6.42 -14.14
N ASP A 84 6.19 -7.29 -14.73
CA ASP A 84 6.18 -7.46 -16.20
C ASP A 84 5.32 -6.39 -16.87
N VAL A 85 5.98 -5.32 -17.29
CA VAL A 85 5.35 -4.19 -17.98
C VAL A 85 4.74 -4.54 -19.34
N THR A 86 5.11 -5.69 -19.92
CA THR A 86 4.55 -6.13 -21.22
C THR A 86 3.10 -6.55 -21.12
N GLN A 87 2.63 -6.90 -19.91
CA GLN A 87 1.25 -7.24 -19.61
C GLN A 87 0.42 -6.06 -19.12
N ALA A 88 1.02 -4.87 -19.04
CA ALA A 88 0.38 -3.67 -18.57
C ALA A 88 -0.82 -3.29 -19.45
N LYS A 89 -1.96 -3.00 -18.81
CA LYS A 89 -3.17 -2.51 -19.51
C LYS A 89 -2.95 -1.12 -20.11
N ASN A 90 -2.10 -0.32 -19.49
CA ASN A 90 -1.83 1.07 -19.90
C ASN A 90 -0.34 1.39 -19.79
N THR A 91 0.30 1.61 -20.91
CA THR A 91 1.74 1.94 -21.03
C THR A 91 2.04 3.37 -20.58
N ASP A 92 1.05 4.25 -20.50
CA ASP A 92 1.22 5.67 -20.19
C ASP A 92 1.26 5.92 -18.66
N ILE A 93 0.93 4.90 -17.84
CA ILE A 93 0.99 5.02 -16.38
C ILE A 93 2.45 4.81 -15.93
N PRO A 94 3.00 5.76 -15.13
CA PRO A 94 4.32 5.59 -14.52
C PRO A 94 4.41 4.31 -13.70
N ASP A 95 5.52 3.59 -13.75
CA ASP A 95 5.72 2.31 -13.04
C ASP A 95 5.43 2.42 -11.54
N ALA A 96 5.75 3.55 -10.92
CA ALA A 96 5.48 3.82 -9.52
C ALA A 96 3.97 3.82 -9.15
N LEU A 97 3.07 4.01 -10.13
CA LEU A 97 1.63 4.00 -9.91
C LEU A 97 0.99 2.63 -10.17
N ARG A 98 1.68 1.73 -10.87
CA ARG A 98 1.16 0.41 -11.23
C ARG A 98 0.87 -0.46 -10.02
N THR A 99 1.68 -0.31 -8.98
CA THR A 99 1.47 -1.00 -7.69
C THR A 99 1.03 0.01 -6.64
N GLN A 100 -0.10 -0.23 -6.01
CA GLN A 100 -0.59 0.58 -4.90
C GLN A 100 -0.74 -0.25 -3.65
N MET A 101 -0.56 0.39 -2.48
CA MET A 101 -0.74 -0.25 -1.19
C MET A 101 -1.88 0.38 -0.40
N ILE A 102 -2.76 -0.48 0.11
CA ILE A 102 -3.80 -0.11 1.06
C ILE A 102 -3.32 -0.51 2.45
N PHE A 103 -3.10 0.49 3.30
CA PHE A 103 -2.50 0.29 4.62
C PHE A 103 -3.52 -0.16 5.67
N GLN A 104 -3.04 -0.87 6.67
CA GLN A 104 -3.81 -1.33 7.82
C GLN A 104 -4.39 -0.16 8.63
N ASP A 105 -3.59 0.89 8.86
CA ASP A 105 -4.02 2.06 9.63
C ASP A 105 -4.52 3.19 8.71
N PRO A 106 -5.84 3.44 8.68
CA PRO A 106 -6.42 4.50 7.88
C PRO A 106 -6.08 5.91 8.41
N PHE A 107 -5.69 6.04 9.70
CA PHE A 107 -5.38 7.33 10.30
C PHE A 107 -4.05 7.89 9.80
N SER A 108 -3.02 7.04 9.76
CA SER A 108 -1.68 7.45 9.31
C SER A 108 -1.56 7.56 7.79
N SER A 109 -2.50 6.95 7.05
CA SER A 109 -2.44 6.89 5.59
C SER A 109 -2.97 8.13 4.87
N LEU A 110 -3.80 8.96 5.53
CA LEU A 110 -4.43 10.14 4.94
C LEU A 110 -3.87 11.43 5.54
N ASN A 111 -3.56 12.41 4.69
CA ASN A 111 -3.13 13.74 5.18
C ASN A 111 -4.33 14.45 5.85
N PRO A 112 -4.30 14.71 7.18
CA PRO A 112 -5.44 15.26 7.90
C PRO A 112 -5.74 16.73 7.54
N ARG A 113 -4.82 17.40 6.85
CA ARG A 113 -4.95 18.81 6.43
C ARG A 113 -5.55 18.96 5.03
N LYS A 114 -5.77 17.86 4.29
CA LYS A 114 -6.37 17.87 2.96
C LYS A 114 -7.83 17.43 3.03
N ARG A 115 -8.67 17.98 2.14
CA ARG A 115 -10.04 17.50 1.95
C ARG A 115 -10.03 16.18 1.19
N VAL A 116 -11.10 15.39 1.33
CA VAL A 116 -11.21 14.08 0.66
C VAL A 116 -11.07 14.21 -0.85
N ILE A 117 -11.67 15.23 -1.45
CA ILE A 117 -11.53 15.51 -2.89
C ILE A 117 -10.06 15.67 -3.30
N ASP A 118 -9.25 16.37 -2.50
CA ASP A 118 -7.82 16.58 -2.79
C ASP A 118 -7.03 15.29 -2.61
N ILE A 119 -7.35 14.51 -1.57
CA ILE A 119 -6.67 13.23 -1.28
C ILE A 119 -6.85 12.24 -2.44
N ILE A 120 -8.06 12.15 -3.00
CA ILE A 120 -8.36 11.21 -4.09
C ILE A 120 -7.76 11.67 -5.40
N THR A 121 -7.76 12.98 -5.69
CA THR A 121 -7.42 13.50 -7.01
C THR A 121 -6.00 14.01 -7.17
N GLU A 122 -5.23 14.10 -6.08
CA GLU A 122 -3.86 14.62 -6.11
C GLU A 122 -2.96 13.85 -7.10
N ALA A 123 -2.88 12.54 -6.95
CA ALA A 123 -2.04 11.71 -7.81
C ALA A 123 -2.57 11.68 -9.26
N PRO A 124 -3.87 11.45 -9.54
CA PRO A 124 -4.41 11.52 -10.89
C PRO A 124 -4.13 12.85 -11.61
N ILE A 125 -4.29 13.98 -10.94
CA ILE A 125 -4.02 15.30 -11.54
C ILE A 125 -2.51 15.50 -11.74
N HIS A 126 -1.68 15.17 -10.73
CA HIS A 126 -0.24 15.33 -10.80
C HIS A 126 0.37 14.54 -11.97
N HIS A 127 -0.11 13.32 -12.18
CA HIS A 127 0.34 12.44 -13.26
C HIS A 127 -0.45 12.62 -14.58
N LYS A 128 -1.32 13.64 -14.66
CA LYS A 128 -2.11 13.98 -15.85
C LYS A 128 -3.03 12.85 -16.33
N LEU A 129 -3.47 11.99 -15.43
CA LEU A 129 -4.45 10.93 -15.72
C LEU A 129 -5.86 11.53 -15.88
N ILE A 130 -6.12 12.67 -15.23
CA ILE A 130 -7.35 13.47 -15.37
C ILE A 130 -7.00 14.95 -15.50
N ALA A 131 -7.87 15.72 -16.14
CA ALA A 131 -7.74 17.17 -16.17
C ALA A 131 -8.21 17.80 -14.84
N PRO A 132 -7.65 18.96 -14.42
CA PRO A 132 -8.12 19.66 -13.20
C PRO A 132 -9.61 20.02 -13.24
N SER A 133 -10.19 20.23 -14.42
CA SER A 133 -11.64 20.48 -14.62
C SER A 133 -12.52 19.28 -14.28
N GLU A 134 -11.98 18.07 -14.37
CA GLU A 134 -12.69 16.80 -14.10
C GLU A 134 -12.65 16.39 -12.62
N LYS A 135 -11.86 17.10 -11.82
CA LYS A 135 -11.57 16.80 -10.41
C LYS A 135 -12.79 16.37 -9.62
N ARG A 136 -13.87 17.16 -9.66
CA ARG A 136 -15.08 16.91 -8.85
C ARG A 136 -15.85 15.69 -9.35
N ALA A 137 -16.05 15.57 -10.65
CA ALA A 137 -16.75 14.44 -11.25
C ALA A 137 -16.02 13.13 -10.96
N PHE A 138 -14.70 13.09 -11.16
CA PHE A 138 -13.87 11.95 -10.89
C PHE A 138 -13.88 11.53 -9.40
N ALA A 139 -13.72 12.49 -8.49
CA ALA A 139 -13.76 12.19 -7.06
C ALA A 139 -15.14 11.69 -6.59
N THR A 140 -16.23 12.22 -7.19
CA THR A 140 -17.61 11.74 -6.97
C THR A 140 -17.72 10.27 -7.33
N GLU A 141 -17.26 9.88 -8.52
CA GLU A 141 -17.28 8.50 -8.98
C GLU A 141 -16.47 7.58 -8.04
N MET A 142 -15.27 8.01 -7.66
CA MET A 142 -14.42 7.22 -6.75
C MET A 142 -15.07 7.00 -5.38
N LEU A 143 -15.74 8.00 -4.81
CA LEU A 143 -16.47 7.82 -3.54
C LEU A 143 -17.66 6.86 -3.69
N GLN A 144 -18.42 6.98 -4.78
CA GLN A 144 -19.55 6.08 -5.05
C GLN A 144 -19.08 4.62 -5.19
N ARG A 145 -17.96 4.38 -5.86
CA ARG A 145 -17.37 3.02 -6.00
C ARG A 145 -17.04 2.36 -4.66
N VAL A 146 -16.66 3.14 -3.66
CA VAL A 146 -16.38 2.63 -2.30
C VAL A 146 -17.56 2.78 -1.33
N GLY A 147 -18.77 3.09 -1.83
CA GLY A 147 -19.98 3.21 -1.02
C GLY A 147 -19.97 4.40 -0.05
N LEU A 148 -19.35 5.52 -0.44
CA LEU A 148 -19.37 6.77 0.31
C LEU A 148 -20.24 7.81 -0.42
N ASP A 149 -20.91 8.66 0.38
CA ASP A 149 -21.73 9.75 -0.12
C ASP A 149 -20.85 10.85 -0.74
N PRO A 150 -21.06 11.24 -2.02
CA PRO A 150 -20.37 12.34 -2.69
C PRO A 150 -20.43 13.68 -1.96
N ASP A 151 -21.45 13.94 -1.17
CA ASP A 151 -21.57 15.17 -0.39
C ASP A 151 -20.47 15.30 0.69
N THR A 152 -19.73 14.23 0.93
CA THR A 152 -18.61 14.22 1.85
C THR A 152 -17.27 14.65 1.24
N LEU A 153 -17.20 14.95 -0.05
CA LEU A 153 -15.98 15.35 -0.78
C LEU A 153 -15.21 16.51 -0.13
N GLU A 154 -15.94 17.48 0.41
CA GLU A 154 -15.33 18.68 1.01
C GLU A 154 -14.91 18.49 2.46
N ARG A 155 -15.21 17.34 3.06
CA ARG A 155 -14.85 17.02 4.44
C ARG A 155 -13.37 16.65 4.57
N TYR A 156 -12.87 16.79 5.79
CA TYR A 156 -11.51 16.36 6.18
C TYR A 156 -11.54 14.97 6.81
N PRO A 157 -10.42 14.20 6.77
CA PRO A 157 -10.35 12.86 7.31
C PRO A 157 -10.83 12.71 8.76
N HIS A 158 -10.56 13.70 9.63
CA HIS A 158 -10.99 13.67 11.02
C HIS A 158 -12.52 13.70 11.23
N GLN A 159 -13.29 14.05 10.19
CA GLN A 159 -14.75 14.10 10.22
C GLN A 159 -15.40 12.76 9.82
N PHE A 160 -14.61 11.72 9.58
CA PHE A 160 -15.05 10.40 9.17
C PHE A 160 -14.79 9.35 10.26
N SER A 161 -15.62 8.30 10.29
CA SER A 161 -15.36 7.10 11.09
C SER A 161 -14.12 6.34 10.57
N GLY A 162 -13.58 5.40 11.35
CA GLY A 162 -12.45 4.56 10.93
C GLY A 162 -12.72 3.82 9.62
N GLY A 163 -13.87 3.17 9.50
CA GLY A 163 -14.27 2.46 8.27
C GLY A 163 -14.50 3.40 7.07
N GLN A 164 -15.00 4.61 7.30
CA GLN A 164 -15.12 5.61 6.22
C GLN A 164 -13.75 6.09 5.74
N ARG A 165 -12.80 6.34 6.66
CA ARG A 165 -11.39 6.70 6.31
C ARG A 165 -10.72 5.58 5.52
N GLN A 166 -10.94 4.33 5.93
CA GLN A 166 -10.43 3.18 5.19
C GLN A 166 -10.94 3.17 3.74
N ARG A 167 -12.24 3.43 3.53
CA ARG A 167 -12.83 3.53 2.20
C ARG A 167 -12.27 4.71 1.38
N VAL A 168 -12.00 5.86 2.00
CA VAL A 168 -11.29 6.97 1.35
C VAL A 168 -9.87 6.54 0.93
N GLY A 169 -9.15 5.80 1.78
CA GLY A 169 -7.84 5.23 1.47
C GLY A 169 -7.87 4.26 0.28
N ILE A 170 -8.90 3.42 0.22
CA ILE A 170 -9.16 2.53 -0.92
C ILE A 170 -9.46 3.34 -2.18
N ALA A 171 -10.37 4.33 -2.13
CA ALA A 171 -10.67 5.20 -3.26
C ALA A 171 -9.42 5.90 -3.80
N ARG A 172 -8.54 6.39 -2.92
CA ARG A 172 -7.26 6.99 -3.30
C ARG A 172 -6.35 6.01 -4.03
N ALA A 173 -6.22 4.78 -3.52
CA ALA A 173 -5.38 3.76 -4.15
C ALA A 173 -5.91 3.37 -5.54
N LEU A 174 -7.22 3.27 -5.69
CA LEU A 174 -7.87 2.93 -6.97
C LEU A 174 -7.89 4.08 -7.97
N ALA A 175 -7.78 5.33 -7.52
CA ALA A 175 -7.86 6.52 -8.36
C ALA A 175 -6.79 6.59 -9.47
N VAL A 176 -5.68 5.90 -9.32
CA VAL A 176 -4.61 5.80 -10.32
C VAL A 176 -4.73 4.56 -11.22
N SER A 177 -5.83 3.79 -11.09
CA SER A 177 -6.09 2.55 -11.85
C SER A 177 -4.89 1.59 -11.79
N PRO A 178 -4.47 1.15 -10.60
CA PRO A 178 -3.31 0.30 -10.43
C PRO A 178 -3.52 -1.07 -11.08
N GLU A 179 -2.45 -1.70 -11.49
CA GLU A 179 -2.46 -3.07 -12.05
C GLU A 179 -2.21 -4.13 -10.99
N PHE A 180 -1.66 -3.72 -9.84
CA PHE A 180 -1.40 -4.60 -8.69
C PHE A 180 -1.75 -3.87 -7.37
N LEU A 181 -2.50 -4.56 -6.51
CA LEU A 181 -2.86 -4.05 -5.19
C LEU A 181 -2.23 -4.91 -4.09
N VAL A 182 -1.57 -4.25 -3.16
CA VAL A 182 -1.13 -4.85 -1.90
C VAL A 182 -2.07 -4.41 -0.79
N CYS A 183 -2.76 -5.36 -0.18
CA CYS A 183 -3.72 -5.11 0.90
C CYS A 183 -3.14 -5.58 2.24
N ASP A 184 -2.77 -4.66 3.13
CA ASP A 184 -2.25 -4.98 4.47
C ASP A 184 -3.40 -4.85 5.48
N GLU A 185 -4.08 -5.98 5.77
CA GLU A 185 -5.26 -6.08 6.68
C GLU A 185 -6.34 -5.00 6.44
N SER A 186 -6.43 -4.52 5.22
CA SER A 186 -7.12 -3.27 4.85
C SER A 186 -8.65 -3.32 4.95
N ILE A 187 -9.24 -4.51 5.06
CA ILE A 187 -10.69 -4.68 5.16
C ILE A 187 -11.16 -5.15 6.53
N ALA A 188 -10.25 -5.53 7.43
CA ALA A 188 -10.59 -6.10 8.75
C ALA A 188 -11.39 -5.12 9.66
N ALA A 189 -11.19 -3.82 9.47
CA ALA A 189 -11.88 -2.77 10.24
C ALA A 189 -13.23 -2.34 9.65
N LEU A 190 -13.70 -2.99 8.57
CA LEU A 190 -14.96 -2.67 7.90
C LEU A 190 -16.08 -3.61 8.34
N ASP A 191 -17.32 -3.12 8.31
CA ASP A 191 -18.51 -3.93 8.50
C ASP A 191 -18.62 -5.01 7.41
N VAL A 192 -19.18 -6.18 7.75
CA VAL A 192 -19.25 -7.37 6.87
C VAL A 192 -19.87 -7.05 5.50
N SER A 193 -20.94 -6.24 5.47
CA SER A 193 -21.59 -5.84 4.22
C SER A 193 -20.70 -4.99 3.33
N ILE A 194 -19.90 -4.12 3.94
CA ILE A 194 -18.94 -3.26 3.23
C ILE A 194 -17.72 -4.07 2.80
N GLN A 195 -17.26 -5.03 3.63
CA GLN A 195 -16.18 -5.94 3.23
C GLN A 195 -16.51 -6.67 1.92
N ALA A 196 -17.72 -7.23 1.83
CA ALA A 196 -18.17 -7.93 0.61
C ALA A 196 -18.18 -6.99 -0.62
N GLN A 197 -18.65 -5.75 -0.45
CA GLN A 197 -18.66 -4.76 -1.53
C GLN A 197 -17.25 -4.41 -2.00
N ILE A 198 -16.31 -4.21 -1.08
CA ILE A 198 -14.91 -3.87 -1.39
C ILE A 198 -14.18 -5.07 -2.01
N ILE A 199 -14.45 -6.31 -1.53
CA ILE A 199 -13.88 -7.52 -2.13
C ILE A 199 -14.34 -7.66 -3.58
N ASN A 200 -15.64 -7.47 -3.86
CA ASN A 200 -16.15 -7.52 -5.23
C ASN A 200 -15.48 -6.45 -6.10
N LEU A 201 -15.30 -5.23 -5.57
CA LEU A 201 -14.59 -4.17 -6.28
C LEU A 201 -13.12 -4.56 -6.61
N PHE A 202 -12.44 -5.31 -5.73
CA PHE A 202 -11.08 -5.80 -6.01
C PHE A 202 -11.05 -6.94 -7.02
N VAL A 203 -12.09 -7.77 -7.08
CA VAL A 203 -12.22 -8.84 -8.08
C VAL A 203 -12.49 -8.29 -9.48
N ASP A 204 -13.16 -7.14 -9.58
CA ASP A 204 -13.49 -6.47 -10.85
C ASP A 204 -12.31 -5.67 -11.46
N LEU A 205 -11.17 -5.58 -10.75
CA LEU A 205 -9.95 -4.91 -11.20
C LEU A 205 -9.07 -5.82 -12.06
#